data_91120ca6d7dc9ef064e00a78ad02f4c6
#
_entry.id   91120ca6d7dc9ef064e00a78ad02f4c6
#
_cell.length_a   1.000
_cell.length_b   1.000
_cell.length_c   1.000
_cell.angle_alpha   90.00
_cell.angle_beta   90.00
_cell.angle_gamma   90.00
#
_symmetry.space_group_name_H-M   'P 1'
#
loop_
_entity.id
_entity.type
_entity.pdbx_description
1 polymer ?
#
loop_
_entity_poly.entity_id
_entity_poly.type
_entity_poly.pdbx_seq_one_letter_code
_entity_poly.pdbx_strand_id
1 'polypeptide(L)'
;ISFSAVLYILLYSSAPLIAKFYDTPELTSLARFSFLSFFIASFGIAPRALLFRNLKVKENTIISLSSLFLSGIVGIILAANGFAYWGLAIQTMTFVVIGTALNWYFAHWKPSFRIDFSPIREMFGFSSKMLITQVFIIINQNLFSVLLGKFYTKQEVGDFSQANNWNNKGHALITGMINGVTQPVLASVANDPQRQAAVFHKMLRFTAFISFPAMFGLSLI
;
A
#
# COMPACT_ATOMS: atom_id res chain seq x y z
N ILE A 1 -13.31 8.51 -8.81
CA ILE A 1 -14.00 7.37 -9.45
C ILE A 1 -13.88 7.45 -10.96
N SER A 2 -14.30 8.55 -11.64
CA SER A 2 -14.20 8.68 -13.10
C SER A 2 -12.76 8.53 -13.61
N PHE A 3 -11.81 9.16 -12.95
CA PHE A 3 -10.39 9.02 -13.28
C PHE A 3 -9.90 7.57 -13.08
N SER A 4 -10.34 6.90 -12.02
CA SER A 4 -9.98 5.51 -11.76
C SER A 4 -10.59 4.55 -12.78
N ALA A 5 -11.77 4.86 -13.31
CA ALA A 5 -12.38 4.09 -14.40
C ALA A 5 -11.57 4.20 -15.70
N VAL A 6 -11.13 5.41 -16.06
CA VAL A 6 -10.27 5.63 -17.23
C VAL A 6 -8.95 4.88 -17.07
N LEU A 7 -8.31 5.00 -15.91
CA LEU A 7 -7.07 4.26 -15.62
C LEU A 7 -7.28 2.75 -15.67
N TYR A 8 -8.39 2.25 -15.14
CA TYR A 8 -8.72 0.82 -15.22
C TYR A 8 -8.83 0.34 -16.68
N ILE A 9 -9.50 1.10 -17.54
CA ILE A 9 -9.63 0.76 -18.97
C ILE A 9 -8.25 0.75 -19.65
N LEU A 10 -7.40 1.73 -19.35
CA LEU A 10 -6.03 1.77 -19.88
C LEU A 10 -5.20 0.57 -19.40
N LEU A 11 -5.24 0.26 -18.13
CA LEU A 11 -4.54 -0.89 -17.54
C LEU A 11 -5.08 -2.22 -18.08
N TYR A 12 -6.40 -2.34 -18.22
CA TYR A 12 -7.04 -3.53 -18.79
C TYR A 12 -6.59 -3.77 -20.24
N SER A 13 -6.48 -2.70 -21.02
CA SER A 13 -6.00 -2.75 -22.41
C SER A 13 -4.49 -3.02 -22.49
N SER A 14 -3.71 -2.61 -21.51
CA SER A 14 -2.27 -2.86 -21.43
C SER A 14 -1.90 -4.26 -20.91
N ALA A 15 -2.83 -5.01 -20.31
CA ALA A 15 -2.58 -6.33 -19.75
C ALA A 15 -1.92 -7.32 -20.74
N PRO A 16 -2.32 -7.41 -22.03
CA PRO A 16 -1.64 -8.29 -22.99
C PRO A 16 -0.19 -7.86 -23.26
N LEU A 17 0.13 -6.57 -23.20
CA LEU A 17 1.50 -6.09 -23.36
C LEU A 17 2.41 -6.54 -22.23
N ILE A 18 1.88 -6.54 -20.99
CA ILE A 18 2.57 -7.05 -19.80
C ILE A 18 2.81 -8.56 -19.95
N ALA A 19 1.80 -9.32 -20.36
CA ALA A 19 1.92 -10.75 -20.57
C ALA A 19 2.95 -11.09 -21.66
N LYS A 20 3.00 -10.32 -22.74
CA LYS A 20 4.01 -10.44 -23.82
C LYS A 20 5.40 -10.09 -23.31
N PHE A 21 5.55 -9.07 -22.47
CA PHE A 21 6.84 -8.70 -21.90
C PHE A 21 7.47 -9.81 -21.05
N TYR A 22 6.65 -10.52 -20.27
CA TYR A 22 7.10 -11.63 -19.42
C TYR A 22 7.02 -13.01 -20.10
N ASP A 23 6.62 -13.09 -21.36
CA ASP A 23 6.41 -14.34 -22.12
C ASP A 23 5.49 -15.33 -21.39
N THR A 24 4.47 -14.84 -20.68
CA THR A 24 3.54 -15.63 -19.86
C THR A 24 2.10 -15.25 -20.17
N PRO A 25 1.40 -15.97 -21.06
CA PRO A 25 0.02 -15.64 -21.48
C PRO A 25 -1.01 -15.61 -20.34
N GLU A 26 -0.84 -16.48 -19.33
CA GLU A 26 -1.70 -16.56 -18.14
C GLU A 26 -1.75 -15.24 -17.35
N LEU A 27 -0.71 -14.42 -17.46
CA LEU A 27 -0.60 -13.15 -16.77
C LEU A 27 -1.65 -12.14 -17.25
N THR A 28 -2.18 -12.28 -18.47
CA THR A 28 -3.22 -11.38 -19.00
C THR A 28 -4.48 -11.41 -18.16
N SER A 29 -5.00 -12.61 -17.86
CA SER A 29 -6.22 -12.77 -17.07
C SER A 29 -6.01 -12.36 -15.60
N LEU A 30 -4.87 -12.73 -15.05
CA LEU A 30 -4.48 -12.37 -13.68
C LEU A 30 -4.32 -10.85 -13.52
N ALA A 31 -3.65 -10.18 -14.47
CA ALA A 31 -3.48 -8.73 -14.45
C ALA A 31 -4.80 -8.00 -14.56
N ARG A 32 -5.69 -8.39 -15.49
CA ARG A 32 -7.03 -7.82 -15.63
C ARG A 32 -7.85 -7.93 -14.35
N PHE A 33 -7.82 -9.10 -13.72
CA PHE A 33 -8.49 -9.32 -12.44
C PHE A 33 -7.87 -8.46 -11.33
N SER A 34 -6.54 -8.39 -11.23
CA SER A 34 -5.85 -7.60 -10.23
C SER A 34 -6.08 -6.10 -10.40
N PHE A 35 -6.16 -5.59 -11.63
CA PHE A 35 -6.46 -4.18 -11.88
C PHE A 35 -7.88 -3.78 -11.44
N LEU A 36 -8.83 -4.73 -11.41
CA LEU A 36 -10.17 -4.48 -10.88
C LEU A 36 -10.13 -4.07 -9.39
N SER A 37 -9.18 -4.61 -8.61
CA SER A 37 -9.02 -4.24 -7.21
C SER A 37 -8.70 -2.74 -7.03
N PHE A 38 -7.91 -2.16 -7.94
CA PHE A 38 -7.63 -0.73 -7.95
C PHE A 38 -8.89 0.11 -8.19
N PHE A 39 -9.74 -0.32 -9.12
CA PHE A 39 -11.01 0.37 -9.37
C PHE A 39 -11.93 0.29 -8.16
N ILE A 40 -12.08 -0.88 -7.54
CA ILE A 40 -12.89 -1.07 -6.32
C ILE A 40 -12.33 -0.25 -5.16
N ALA A 41 -11.01 -0.22 -4.97
CA ALA A 41 -10.36 0.58 -3.92
C ALA A 41 -10.68 2.07 -4.04
N SER A 42 -10.88 2.58 -5.26
CA SER A 42 -11.19 4.00 -5.49
C SER A 42 -12.49 4.46 -4.84
N PHE A 43 -13.46 3.56 -4.66
CA PHE A 43 -14.71 3.83 -3.95
C PHE A 43 -14.48 4.02 -2.44
N GLY A 44 -13.42 3.43 -1.89
CA GLY A 44 -13.05 3.55 -0.48
C GLY A 44 -12.24 4.81 -0.13
N ILE A 45 -11.73 5.56 -1.10
CA ILE A 45 -10.82 6.70 -0.84
C ILE A 45 -11.49 7.79 0.00
N ALA A 46 -12.68 8.24 -0.39
CA ALA A 46 -13.39 9.31 0.31
C ALA A 46 -13.84 8.91 1.72
N PRO A 47 -14.51 7.76 1.93
CA PRO A 47 -14.86 7.29 3.27
C PRO A 47 -13.64 7.12 4.18
N ARG A 48 -12.55 6.53 3.68
CA ARG A 48 -11.31 6.36 4.43
C ARG A 48 -10.67 7.71 4.81
N ALA A 49 -10.65 8.68 3.90
CA ALA A 49 -10.14 10.01 4.18
C ALA A 49 -10.96 10.72 5.26
N LEU A 50 -12.27 10.53 5.27
CA LEU A 50 -13.16 11.07 6.30
C LEU A 50 -12.89 10.46 7.68
N LEU A 51 -12.72 9.13 7.76
CA LEU A 51 -12.36 8.44 9.01
C LEU A 51 -11.01 8.93 9.53
N PHE A 52 -10.02 9.10 8.65
CA PHE A 52 -8.71 9.61 9.02
C PHE A 52 -8.77 11.06 9.51
N ARG A 53 -9.49 11.94 8.80
CA ARG A 53 -9.71 13.34 9.19
C ARG A 53 -10.36 13.47 10.55
N ASN A 54 -11.30 12.58 10.87
CA ASN A 54 -12.02 12.58 12.14
C ASN A 54 -11.28 11.81 13.25
N LEU A 55 -10.02 11.43 13.03
CA LEU A 55 -9.17 10.68 13.97
C LEU A 55 -9.84 9.41 14.51
N LYS A 56 -10.66 8.76 13.70
CA LYS A 56 -11.34 7.51 14.04
C LYS A 56 -10.38 6.31 13.96
N VAL A 57 -9.38 6.31 14.84
CA VAL A 57 -8.30 5.30 14.84
C VAL A 57 -8.85 3.91 15.14
N LYS A 58 -9.79 3.80 16.08
CA LYS A 58 -10.42 2.53 16.46
C LYS A 58 -11.13 1.88 15.27
N GLU A 59 -11.94 2.65 14.55
CA GLU A 59 -12.66 2.18 13.38
C GLU A 59 -11.70 1.76 12.26
N ASN A 60 -10.67 2.56 11.98
CA ASN A 60 -9.65 2.22 11.00
C ASN A 60 -8.91 0.92 11.35
N THR A 61 -8.63 0.69 12.64
CA THR A 61 -8.00 -0.55 13.11
C THR A 61 -8.94 -1.75 12.93
N ILE A 62 -10.21 -1.61 13.30
CA ILE A 62 -11.22 -2.68 13.10
C ILE A 62 -11.35 -3.02 11.61
N ILE A 63 -11.45 -2.02 10.73
CA ILE A 63 -11.53 -2.23 9.28
C ILE A 63 -10.32 -3.01 8.78
N SER A 64 -9.12 -2.58 9.16
CA SER A 64 -7.87 -3.21 8.71
C SER A 64 -7.74 -4.65 9.20
N LEU A 65 -8.00 -4.89 10.50
CA LEU A 65 -7.91 -6.22 11.09
C LEU A 65 -8.98 -7.17 10.54
N SER A 66 -10.22 -6.72 10.42
CA SER A 66 -11.30 -7.54 9.87
C SER A 66 -11.05 -7.89 8.40
N SER A 67 -10.61 -6.92 7.59
CA SER A 67 -10.28 -7.16 6.19
C SER A 67 -9.11 -8.14 6.05
N LEU A 68 -8.08 -8.00 6.88
CA LEU A 68 -6.92 -8.88 6.88
C LEU A 68 -7.31 -10.32 7.29
N PHE A 69 -8.08 -10.44 8.37
CA PHE A 69 -8.49 -11.74 8.91
C PHE A 69 -9.39 -12.50 7.91
N LEU A 70 -10.42 -11.85 7.40
CA LEU A 70 -11.34 -12.48 6.45
C LEU A 70 -10.67 -12.83 5.12
N SER A 71 -9.86 -11.92 4.58
CA SER A 71 -9.10 -12.21 3.36
C SER A 71 -8.04 -13.30 3.58
N GLY A 72 -7.44 -13.36 4.75
CA GLY A 72 -6.49 -14.41 5.13
C GLY A 72 -7.15 -15.79 5.14
N ILE A 73 -8.33 -15.92 5.73
CA ILE A 73 -9.10 -17.17 5.71
C ILE A 73 -9.38 -17.61 4.26
N VAL A 74 -9.86 -16.69 3.42
CA VAL A 74 -10.13 -16.98 1.99
C VAL A 74 -8.84 -17.42 1.29
N GLY A 75 -7.71 -16.73 1.55
CA GLY A 75 -6.41 -17.11 0.98
C GLY A 75 -5.96 -18.51 1.38
N ILE A 76 -6.11 -18.88 2.67
CA ILE A 76 -5.74 -20.20 3.17
C ILE A 76 -6.63 -21.29 2.53
N ILE A 77 -7.94 -21.07 2.47
CA ILE A 77 -8.87 -22.02 1.85
C ILE A 77 -8.51 -22.24 0.37
N LEU A 78 -8.24 -21.19 -0.37
CA LEU A 78 -7.89 -21.29 -1.79
C LEU A 78 -6.53 -21.96 -1.99
N ALA A 79 -5.55 -21.67 -1.15
CA ALA A 79 -4.24 -22.32 -1.20
C ALA A 79 -4.36 -23.82 -0.92
N ALA A 80 -5.15 -24.22 0.07
CA ALA A 80 -5.42 -25.63 0.39
C ALA A 80 -6.13 -26.37 -0.74
N ASN A 81 -6.91 -25.66 -1.57
CA ASN A 81 -7.58 -26.22 -2.75
C ASN A 81 -6.74 -26.14 -4.04
N GLY A 82 -5.45 -25.78 -3.94
CA GLY A 82 -4.53 -25.79 -5.09
C GLY A 82 -4.65 -24.56 -6.04
N PHE A 83 -5.38 -23.52 -5.65
CA PHE A 83 -5.51 -22.29 -6.45
C PHE A 83 -4.25 -21.38 -6.38
N ALA A 84 -3.06 -21.95 -6.34
CA ALA A 84 -1.77 -21.29 -6.45
C ALA A 84 -1.79 -19.73 -6.48
N TYR A 85 -1.37 -19.14 -7.60
CA TYR A 85 -1.33 -17.66 -7.76
C TYR A 85 -2.70 -16.99 -7.82
N TRP A 86 -3.76 -17.70 -8.24
CA TRP A 86 -5.13 -17.20 -8.19
C TRP A 86 -5.62 -17.01 -6.75
N GLY A 87 -5.18 -17.87 -5.84
CA GLY A 87 -5.49 -17.72 -4.41
C GLY A 87 -5.03 -16.37 -3.86
N LEU A 88 -3.82 -15.93 -4.21
CA LEU A 88 -3.28 -14.63 -3.80
C LEU A 88 -4.03 -13.45 -4.43
N ALA A 89 -4.42 -13.56 -5.69
CA ALA A 89 -5.18 -12.50 -6.36
C ALA A 89 -6.58 -12.34 -5.75
N ILE A 90 -7.28 -13.46 -5.48
CA ILE A 90 -8.60 -13.44 -4.84
C ILE A 90 -8.50 -12.97 -3.39
N GLN A 91 -7.47 -13.37 -2.65
CA GLN A 91 -7.20 -12.87 -1.30
C GLN A 91 -7.08 -11.34 -1.30
N THR A 92 -6.26 -10.78 -2.18
CA THR A 92 -6.06 -9.34 -2.32
C THR A 92 -7.36 -8.63 -2.69
N MET A 93 -8.12 -9.20 -3.63
CA MET A 93 -9.43 -8.67 -4.03
C MET A 93 -10.40 -8.66 -2.84
N THR A 94 -10.48 -9.75 -2.09
CA THR A 94 -11.32 -9.88 -0.90
C THR A 94 -10.96 -8.83 0.15
N PHE A 95 -9.66 -8.63 0.41
CA PHE A 95 -9.18 -7.59 1.31
C PHE A 95 -9.67 -6.20 0.90
N VAL A 96 -9.55 -5.86 -0.38
CA VAL A 96 -9.98 -4.55 -0.91
C VAL A 96 -11.49 -4.39 -0.84
N VAL A 97 -12.26 -5.41 -1.21
CA VAL A 97 -13.74 -5.37 -1.19
C VAL A 97 -14.25 -5.19 0.23
N ILE A 98 -13.78 -6.01 1.17
CA ILE A 98 -14.18 -5.92 2.58
C ILE A 98 -13.76 -4.58 3.17
N GLY A 99 -12.52 -4.15 2.94
CA GLY A 99 -12.02 -2.86 3.41
C GLY A 99 -12.84 -1.69 2.87
N THR A 100 -13.18 -1.71 1.60
CA THR A 100 -14.03 -0.69 0.97
C THR A 100 -15.44 -0.68 1.57
N ALA A 101 -16.07 -1.85 1.71
CA ALA A 101 -17.41 -1.98 2.29
C ALA A 101 -17.45 -1.48 3.75
N LEU A 102 -16.48 -1.89 4.56
CA LEU A 102 -16.38 -1.46 5.96
C LEU A 102 -16.07 0.04 6.09
N ASN A 103 -15.26 0.62 5.20
CA ASN A 103 -15.04 2.06 5.17
C ASN A 103 -16.35 2.83 4.94
N TRP A 104 -17.20 2.36 4.02
CA TRP A 104 -18.52 2.95 3.79
C TRP A 104 -19.42 2.80 5.01
N TYR A 105 -19.45 1.65 5.62
CA TYR A 105 -20.26 1.37 6.81
C TYR A 105 -19.90 2.28 7.99
N PHE A 106 -18.62 2.39 8.33
CA PHE A 106 -18.18 3.18 9.49
C PHE A 106 -18.12 4.69 9.22
N ALA A 107 -17.86 5.10 7.99
CA ALA A 107 -17.81 6.52 7.66
C ALA A 107 -19.18 7.18 7.59
N HIS A 108 -20.26 6.40 7.43
CA HIS A 108 -21.63 6.93 7.21
C HIS A 108 -21.66 8.04 6.16
N TRP A 109 -20.75 7.95 5.17
CA TRP A 109 -20.59 8.96 4.14
C TRP A 109 -21.61 8.77 3.03
N LYS A 110 -22.24 9.88 2.62
CA LYS A 110 -23.13 9.90 1.47
C LYS A 110 -22.49 10.72 0.36
N PRO A 111 -22.37 10.18 -0.87
CA PRO A 111 -21.82 10.92 -1.98
C PRO A 111 -22.71 12.13 -2.32
N SER A 112 -22.07 13.30 -2.47
CA SER A 112 -22.72 14.47 -3.05
C SER A 112 -22.38 14.52 -4.53
N PHE A 113 -23.41 14.73 -5.36
CA PHE A 113 -23.23 14.88 -6.81
C PHE A 113 -22.81 16.32 -7.21
N ARG A 114 -22.54 17.18 -6.23
CA ARG A 114 -21.97 18.51 -6.52
C ARG A 114 -20.50 18.37 -6.79
N ILE A 115 -20.09 18.67 -8.02
CA ILE A 115 -18.70 18.66 -8.44
C ILE A 115 -18.17 20.09 -8.27
N ASP A 116 -17.27 20.26 -7.30
CA ASP A 116 -16.52 21.50 -7.09
C ASP A 116 -15.05 21.25 -7.49
N PHE A 117 -14.57 22.00 -8.47
CA PHE A 117 -13.21 21.92 -8.97
C PHE A 117 -12.23 22.84 -8.22
N SER A 118 -12.73 23.73 -7.36
CA SER A 118 -11.91 24.71 -6.63
C SER A 118 -10.82 24.02 -5.77
N PRO A 119 -11.13 23.01 -4.93
CA PRO A 119 -10.13 22.33 -4.14
C PRO A 119 -9.09 21.56 -5.00
N ILE A 120 -9.53 21.05 -6.15
CA ILE A 120 -8.61 20.36 -7.08
C ILE A 120 -7.57 21.33 -7.61
N ARG A 121 -8.00 22.52 -8.04
CA ARG A 121 -7.11 23.55 -8.58
C ARG A 121 -6.11 24.06 -7.55
N GLU A 122 -6.55 24.25 -6.31
CA GLU A 122 -5.73 24.71 -5.20
C GLU A 122 -4.64 23.69 -4.83
N MET A 123 -5.03 22.41 -4.75
CA MET A 123 -4.13 21.34 -4.33
C MET A 123 -3.30 20.73 -5.47
N PHE A 124 -3.61 21.03 -6.73
CA PHE A 124 -3.00 20.37 -7.89
C PHE A 124 -1.47 20.54 -7.93
N GLY A 125 -0.97 21.75 -7.64
CA GLY A 125 0.46 22.04 -7.68
C GLY A 125 1.26 21.24 -6.64
N PHE A 126 0.71 21.03 -5.45
CA PHE A 126 1.32 20.21 -4.41
C PHE A 126 1.15 18.71 -4.72
N SER A 127 -0.06 18.29 -5.04
CA SER A 127 -0.39 16.88 -5.28
C SER A 127 0.33 16.29 -6.48
N SER A 128 0.54 17.06 -7.55
CA SER A 128 1.28 16.60 -8.73
C SER A 128 2.76 16.35 -8.42
N LYS A 129 3.41 17.20 -7.64
CA LYS A 129 4.79 17.00 -7.20
C LYS A 129 4.92 15.75 -6.33
N MET A 130 4.00 15.57 -5.38
CA MET A 130 3.94 14.37 -4.54
C MET A 130 3.71 13.11 -5.37
N LEU A 131 2.82 13.16 -6.37
CA LEU A 131 2.56 12.04 -7.25
C LEU A 131 3.81 11.63 -8.04
N ILE A 132 4.50 12.60 -8.64
CA ILE A 132 5.76 12.35 -9.36
C ILE A 132 6.79 11.69 -8.45
N THR A 133 6.99 12.24 -7.25
CA THR A 133 7.91 11.66 -6.26
C THR A 133 7.53 10.22 -5.92
N GLN A 134 6.26 9.94 -5.67
CA GLN A 134 5.78 8.58 -5.36
C GLN A 134 5.97 7.62 -6.54
N VAL A 135 5.74 8.06 -7.76
CA VAL A 135 6.00 7.24 -8.96
C VAL A 135 7.47 6.83 -9.03
N PHE A 136 8.40 7.77 -8.83
CA PHE A 136 9.84 7.44 -8.81
C PHE A 136 10.22 6.48 -7.68
N ILE A 137 9.67 6.67 -6.48
CA ILE A 137 9.91 5.77 -5.35
C ILE A 137 9.42 4.35 -5.67
N ILE A 138 8.19 4.22 -6.19
CA ILE A 138 7.61 2.92 -6.54
C ILE A 138 8.39 2.23 -7.66
N ILE A 139 8.79 2.96 -8.69
CA ILE A 139 9.64 2.42 -9.77
C ILE A 139 10.96 1.90 -9.19
N ASN A 140 11.64 2.69 -8.37
CA ASN A 140 12.90 2.30 -7.76
C ASN A 140 12.76 1.05 -6.87
N GLN A 141 11.72 1.00 -6.03
CA GLN A 141 11.47 -0.14 -5.14
C GLN A 141 11.15 -1.44 -5.89
N ASN A 142 10.52 -1.35 -7.07
CA ASN A 142 10.11 -2.53 -7.82
C ASN A 142 11.00 -2.84 -9.03
N LEU A 143 12.00 -2.02 -9.31
CA LEU A 143 12.87 -2.16 -10.48
C LEU A 143 13.52 -3.56 -10.54
N PHE A 144 14.08 -4.01 -9.41
CA PHE A 144 14.68 -5.34 -9.33
C PHE A 144 13.67 -6.48 -9.58
N SER A 145 12.46 -6.37 -9.02
CA SER A 145 11.41 -7.37 -9.24
C SER A 145 11.01 -7.46 -10.72
N VAL A 146 10.95 -6.32 -11.42
CA VAL A 146 10.65 -6.28 -12.85
C VAL A 146 11.78 -6.90 -13.68
N LEU A 147 13.03 -6.56 -13.38
CA LEU A 147 14.20 -7.10 -14.09
C LEU A 147 14.33 -8.62 -13.83
N LEU A 148 14.22 -9.04 -12.58
CA LEU A 148 14.28 -10.47 -12.24
C LEU A 148 13.15 -11.24 -12.93
N GLY A 149 11.92 -10.69 -12.96
CA GLY A 149 10.80 -11.33 -13.64
C GLY A 149 10.97 -11.51 -15.14
N LYS A 150 11.88 -10.74 -15.80
CA LYS A 150 12.18 -10.88 -17.22
C LYS A 150 13.33 -11.87 -17.50
N PHE A 151 14.35 -11.89 -16.65
CA PHE A 151 15.61 -12.58 -16.95
C PHE A 151 15.84 -13.86 -16.14
N TYR A 152 15.07 -14.08 -15.08
CA TYR A 152 15.24 -15.18 -14.14
C TYR A 152 14.03 -16.11 -14.11
N THR A 153 14.19 -17.26 -13.49
CA THR A 153 13.12 -18.25 -13.37
C THR A 153 12.01 -17.81 -12.41
N LYS A 154 10.80 -18.36 -12.58
CA LYS A 154 9.65 -18.06 -11.70
C LYS A 154 9.96 -18.37 -10.22
N GLN A 155 10.78 -19.39 -9.96
CA GLN A 155 11.19 -19.78 -8.61
C GLN A 155 12.10 -18.72 -7.99
N GLU A 156 13.16 -18.31 -8.68
CA GLU A 156 14.09 -17.28 -8.19
C GLU A 156 13.39 -15.94 -7.93
N VAL A 157 12.44 -15.55 -8.80
CA VAL A 157 11.61 -14.36 -8.59
C VAL A 157 10.72 -14.50 -7.36
N GLY A 158 10.18 -15.70 -7.13
CA GLY A 158 9.39 -16.03 -5.95
C GLY A 158 10.21 -15.89 -4.67
N ASP A 159 11.37 -16.49 -4.62
CA ASP A 159 12.28 -16.47 -3.47
C ASP A 159 12.75 -15.04 -3.15
N PHE A 160 13.16 -14.28 -4.17
CA PHE A 160 13.49 -12.87 -4.02
C PHE A 160 12.31 -12.04 -3.50
N SER A 161 11.11 -12.26 -4.04
CA SER A 161 9.92 -11.53 -3.64
C SER A 161 9.55 -11.82 -2.19
N GLN A 162 9.70 -13.06 -1.73
CA GLN A 162 9.48 -13.41 -0.33
C GLN A 162 10.52 -12.78 0.59
N ALA A 163 11.80 -12.87 0.26
CA ALA A 163 12.87 -12.24 1.02
C ALA A 163 12.65 -10.72 1.13
N ASN A 164 12.33 -10.06 0.00
CA ASN A 164 12.02 -8.63 -0.03
C ASN A 164 10.78 -8.27 0.80
N ASN A 165 9.74 -9.10 0.78
CA ASN A 165 8.54 -8.92 1.59
C ASN A 165 8.85 -9.00 3.09
N TRP A 166 9.68 -9.94 3.53
CA TRP A 166 10.10 -10.05 4.92
C TRP A 166 10.94 -8.86 5.35
N ASN A 167 11.91 -8.45 4.53
CA ASN A 167 12.72 -7.26 4.77
C ASN A 167 11.85 -5.99 4.90
N ASN A 168 10.91 -5.81 3.97
CA ASN A 168 9.98 -4.67 3.98
C ASN A 168 9.06 -4.68 5.21
N LYS A 169 8.58 -5.84 5.65
CA LYS A 169 7.77 -5.97 6.87
C LYS A 169 8.57 -5.61 8.11
N GLY A 170 9.80 -6.11 8.23
CA GLY A 170 10.71 -5.75 9.33
C GLY A 170 10.98 -4.24 9.37
N HIS A 171 11.34 -3.66 8.24
CA HIS A 171 11.54 -2.22 8.11
C HIS A 171 10.27 -1.40 8.43
N ALA A 172 9.10 -1.85 7.97
CA ALA A 172 7.83 -1.16 8.20
C ALA A 172 7.41 -1.15 9.68
N LEU A 173 7.70 -2.22 10.42
CA LEU A 173 7.46 -2.25 11.87
C LEU A 173 8.29 -1.19 12.59
N ILE A 174 9.59 -1.12 12.30
CA ILE A 174 10.50 -0.16 12.92
C ILE A 174 10.11 1.27 12.53
N THR A 175 9.94 1.55 11.24
CA THR A 175 9.57 2.88 10.74
C THR A 175 8.18 3.31 11.17
N GLY A 176 7.23 2.38 11.26
CA GLY A 176 5.87 2.67 11.73
C GLY A 176 5.83 3.13 13.19
N MET A 177 6.59 2.46 14.06
CA MET A 177 6.72 2.86 15.47
C MET A 177 7.36 4.24 15.61
N ILE A 178 8.41 4.50 14.83
CA ILE A 178 9.15 5.76 14.87
C ILE A 178 8.31 6.91 14.33
N ASN A 179 7.74 6.76 13.13
CA ASN A 179 6.96 7.81 12.49
C ASN A 179 5.68 8.16 13.26
N GLY A 180 5.07 7.19 13.94
CA GLY A 180 3.91 7.42 14.79
C GLY A 180 4.17 8.35 15.96
N VAL A 181 5.41 8.43 16.43
CA VAL A 181 5.81 9.29 17.55
C VAL A 181 6.59 10.54 17.08
N THR A 182 7.39 10.39 16.04
CA THR A 182 8.32 11.46 15.57
C THR A 182 7.58 12.69 15.09
N GLN A 183 6.57 12.55 14.25
CA GLN A 183 5.84 13.69 13.68
C GLN A 183 5.11 14.52 14.76
N PRO A 184 4.30 13.93 15.67
CA PRO A 184 3.63 14.68 16.72
C PRO A 184 4.62 15.39 17.68
N VAL A 185 5.71 14.69 18.04
CA VAL A 185 6.69 15.23 18.98
C VAL A 185 7.49 16.38 18.36
N LEU A 186 7.96 16.24 17.11
CA LEU A 186 8.65 17.33 16.42
C LEU A 186 7.71 18.52 16.16
N ALA A 187 6.45 18.28 15.84
CA ALA A 187 5.46 19.34 15.67
C ALA A 187 5.22 20.12 16.99
N SER A 188 5.22 19.44 18.14
CA SER A 188 5.04 20.07 19.44
C SER A 188 6.17 21.02 19.87
N VAL A 189 7.36 20.85 19.30
CA VAL A 189 8.57 21.67 19.59
C VAL A 189 9.01 22.49 18.38
N ALA A 190 8.17 22.65 17.36
CA ALA A 190 8.52 23.33 16.12
C ALA A 190 8.93 24.81 16.31
N ASN A 191 8.46 25.44 17.37
CA ASN A 191 8.74 26.86 17.70
C ASN A 191 10.06 27.08 18.45
N ASP A 192 10.77 26.00 18.84
CA ASP A 192 12.04 26.06 19.56
C ASP A 192 13.12 25.25 18.83
N PRO A 193 13.98 25.87 18.01
CA PRO A 193 14.97 25.17 17.21
C PRO A 193 15.98 24.35 18.03
N GLN A 194 16.35 24.82 19.22
CA GLN A 194 17.33 24.10 20.07
C GLN A 194 16.69 22.83 20.64
N ARG A 195 15.48 22.94 21.13
CA ARG A 195 14.70 21.81 21.65
C ARG A 195 14.34 20.83 20.55
N GLN A 196 14.01 21.33 19.37
CA GLN A 196 13.75 20.50 18.20
C GLN A 196 14.98 19.65 17.81
N ALA A 197 16.18 20.26 17.77
CA ALA A 197 17.42 19.54 17.49
C ALA A 197 17.73 18.48 18.56
N ALA A 198 17.56 18.81 19.84
CA ALA A 198 17.77 17.85 20.93
C ALA A 198 16.81 16.65 20.85
N VAL A 199 15.54 16.90 20.58
CA VAL A 199 14.52 15.87 20.37
C VAL A 199 14.86 15.02 19.15
N PHE A 200 15.24 15.61 18.03
CA PHE A 200 15.63 14.91 16.83
C PHE A 200 16.83 13.97 17.07
N HIS A 201 17.87 14.43 17.74
CA HIS A 201 19.04 13.61 18.10
C HIS A 201 18.66 12.44 19.03
N LYS A 202 17.79 12.69 20.01
CA LYS A 202 17.30 11.62 20.90
C LYS A 202 16.52 10.55 20.13
N MET A 203 15.69 10.97 19.20
CA MET A 203 14.93 10.06 18.33
C MET A 203 15.83 9.27 17.40
N LEU A 204 16.86 9.91 16.80
CA LEU A 204 17.85 9.24 15.96
C LEU A 204 18.59 8.13 16.74
N ARG A 205 19.03 8.41 17.97
CA ARG A 205 19.69 7.41 18.83
C ARG A 205 18.76 6.26 19.18
N PHE A 206 17.51 6.55 19.50
CA PHE A 206 16.50 5.53 19.80
C PHE A 206 16.20 4.66 18.60
N THR A 207 16.05 5.28 17.42
CA THR A 207 15.89 4.58 16.14
C THR A 207 17.05 3.64 15.85
N ALA A 208 18.28 4.16 15.96
CA ALA A 208 19.47 3.36 15.74
C ALA A 208 19.56 2.19 16.72
N PHE A 209 19.29 2.43 18.02
CA PHE A 209 19.31 1.41 19.05
C PHE A 209 18.34 0.25 18.79
N ILE A 210 17.18 0.51 18.22
CA ILE A 210 16.20 -0.53 17.86
C ILE A 210 16.51 -1.15 16.50
N SER A 211 16.87 -0.33 15.50
CA SER A 211 17.04 -0.77 14.12
C SER A 211 18.25 -1.68 13.93
N PHE A 212 19.41 -1.34 14.55
CA PHE A 212 20.63 -2.13 14.37
C PHE A 212 20.49 -3.57 14.87
N PRO A 213 20.04 -3.84 16.10
CA PRO A 213 19.86 -5.23 16.56
C PRO A 213 18.80 -5.98 15.78
N ALA A 214 17.69 -5.31 15.41
CA ALA A 214 16.62 -5.94 14.66
C ALA A 214 17.06 -6.34 13.24
N MET A 215 17.76 -5.45 12.52
CA MET A 215 18.28 -5.77 11.19
C MET A 215 19.41 -6.79 11.22
N PHE A 216 20.26 -6.73 12.25
CA PHE A 216 21.31 -7.74 12.44
C PHE A 216 20.70 -9.11 12.74
N GLY A 217 19.68 -9.17 13.61
CA GLY A 217 18.95 -10.40 13.87
C GLY A 217 18.28 -10.99 12.62
N LEU A 218 17.69 -10.14 11.76
CA LEU A 218 17.09 -10.58 10.49
C LEU A 218 18.13 -11.09 9.49
N SER A 219 19.36 -10.59 9.53
CA SER A 219 20.43 -11.04 8.63
C SER A 219 21.00 -12.43 8.97
N LEU A 220 20.68 -12.95 10.16
CA LEU A 220 21.13 -14.27 10.64
C LEU A 220 20.12 -15.40 10.36
N ILE A 221 18.92 -15.05 9.86
CA ILE A 221 17.85 -15.97 9.50
C ILE A 221 17.82 -16.18 7.99
#